data_bb469a0362091ee309d2ea2b99283a8b
#
_entry.id   bb469a0362091ee309d2ea2b99283a8b
#
_cell.length_a   1.000
_cell.length_b   1.000
_cell.length_c   1.000
_cell.angle_alpha   90.00
_cell.angle_beta   90.00
_cell.angle_gamma   90.00
#
_symmetry.space_group_name_H-M   'P 1'
#
loop_
_entity.id
_entity.type
_entity.pdbx_description
1 polymer ?
#
loop_
_entity_poly.entity_id
_entity_poly.type
_entity_poly.pdbx_seq_one_letter_code
_entity_poly.pdbx_strand_id
1 'polypeptide(L)'
;MWAKACDLIDEAERLQRRFFRLNTSARTKAGWEPPVDMFENERELVIVVAMPGVPRERIEVVDEPGALTVRGERPLPFAGMPLAVRHLEIPYGAFERRISLPNGRFEADAPQLTHGCLLLRLRRIG
;
A
#
# COMPACT_ATOMS: atom_id res chain seq x y z
N MET A 1 -4.56 10.03 30.90
CA MET A 1 -3.45 9.94 29.92
C MET A 1 -3.77 8.99 28.77
N TRP A 2 -4.24 7.83 29.09
CA TRP A 2 -4.59 6.83 28.08
C TRP A 2 -5.68 7.31 27.11
N ALA A 3 -6.78 7.84 27.62
CA ALA A 3 -7.88 8.33 26.81
C ALA A 3 -7.45 9.48 25.90
N LYS A 4 -6.59 10.37 26.43
CA LYS A 4 -6.09 11.50 25.67
C LYS A 4 -5.21 11.08 24.49
N ALA A 5 -4.38 10.05 24.66
CA ALA A 5 -3.55 9.53 23.57
C ALA A 5 -4.43 8.91 22.47
N CYS A 6 -5.48 8.17 22.84
CA CYS A 6 -6.42 7.60 21.89
C CYS A 6 -7.17 8.69 21.12
N ASP A 7 -7.58 9.76 21.78
CA ASP A 7 -8.27 10.87 21.13
C ASP A 7 -7.38 11.57 20.11
N LEU A 8 -6.08 11.75 20.43
CA LEU A 8 -5.13 12.36 19.51
C LEU A 8 -4.89 11.48 18.28
N ILE A 9 -4.83 10.17 18.47
CA ILE A 9 -4.67 9.21 17.36
C ILE A 9 -5.91 9.27 16.46
N ASP A 10 -7.10 9.28 17.02
CA ASP A 10 -8.33 9.37 16.25
C ASP A 10 -8.42 10.68 15.47
N GLU A 11 -8.00 11.78 16.08
CA GLU A 11 -7.97 13.08 15.43
C GLU A 11 -6.97 13.11 14.27
N ALA A 12 -5.76 12.58 14.49
CA ALA A 12 -4.74 12.50 13.46
C ALA A 12 -5.20 11.59 12.30
N GLU A 13 -5.88 10.51 12.61
CA GLU A 13 -6.44 9.62 11.60
C GLU A 13 -7.47 10.33 10.73
N ARG A 14 -8.37 11.10 11.34
CA ARG A 14 -9.37 11.87 10.59
C ARG A 14 -8.74 12.91 9.70
N LEU A 15 -7.71 13.62 10.18
CA LEU A 15 -6.98 14.60 9.40
C LEU A 15 -6.28 13.96 8.20
N GLN A 16 -5.63 12.83 8.43
CA GLN A 16 -4.92 12.12 7.37
C GLN A 16 -5.89 11.59 6.32
N ARG A 17 -7.01 11.02 6.71
CA ARG A 17 -8.04 10.58 5.80
C ARG A 17 -8.57 11.71 4.95
N ARG A 18 -8.81 12.86 5.56
CA ARG A 18 -9.28 14.05 4.87
C ARG A 18 -8.26 14.53 3.85
N PHE A 19 -7.00 14.58 4.24
CA PHE A 19 -5.89 15.00 3.39
C PHE A 19 -5.79 14.10 2.14
N PHE A 20 -5.75 12.80 2.33
CA PHE A 20 -5.66 11.86 1.22
C PHE A 20 -6.89 11.85 0.36
N ARG A 21 -8.05 12.06 0.93
CA ARG A 21 -9.29 12.16 0.18
C ARG A 21 -9.28 13.37 -0.75
N LEU A 22 -8.72 14.48 -0.31
CA LEU A 22 -8.59 15.68 -1.13
C LEU A 22 -7.58 15.50 -2.26
N ASN A 23 -6.47 14.79 -1.98
CA ASN A 23 -5.40 14.60 -2.95
C ASN A 23 -5.69 13.50 -3.97
N THR A 24 -6.33 12.43 -3.57
CA THR A 24 -6.61 11.30 -4.44
C THR A 24 -8.01 11.35 -5.04
N SER A 25 -8.86 12.21 -4.54
CA SER A 25 -10.22 12.46 -4.93
C SER A 25 -10.85 11.31 -5.74
N ALA A 26 -11.79 11.09 -6.16
CA ALA A 26 -12.59 10.13 -6.89
C ALA A 26 -11.87 8.86 -7.44
N ARG A 27 -10.57 8.73 -7.33
CA ARG A 27 -9.85 7.62 -7.97
C ARG A 27 -9.86 6.33 -7.17
N THR A 28 -9.85 6.44 -5.85
CA THR A 28 -9.78 5.28 -4.97
C THR A 28 -10.62 5.51 -3.73
N LYS A 29 -11.21 4.42 -3.27
CA LYS A 29 -11.92 4.41 -1.98
C LYS A 29 -10.96 4.23 -0.83
N ALA A 30 -9.72 3.86 -1.09
CA ALA A 30 -8.69 3.69 -0.09
C ALA A 30 -8.06 5.04 0.26
N GLY A 31 -7.42 5.11 1.43
CA GLY A 31 -6.88 6.36 1.94
C GLY A 31 -5.62 6.83 1.23
N TRP A 32 -4.78 5.93 0.69
CA TRP A 32 -3.51 6.32 0.09
C TRP A 32 -3.05 5.32 -0.96
N GLU A 33 -2.10 5.76 -1.79
CA GLU A 33 -1.52 4.93 -2.83
C GLU A 33 -0.03 4.74 -2.56
N PRO A 34 0.44 3.50 -2.40
CA PRO A 34 1.87 3.26 -2.22
C PRO A 34 2.66 3.54 -3.50
N PRO A 35 3.88 4.09 -3.38
CA PRO A 35 4.75 4.29 -4.55
C PRO A 35 5.16 2.96 -5.17
N VAL A 36 5.35 2.98 -6.48
CA VAL A 36 5.67 1.79 -7.26
C VAL A 36 6.87 2.07 -8.16
N ASP A 37 7.84 1.16 -8.13
CA ASP A 37 8.90 1.11 -9.14
C ASP A 37 8.65 -0.11 -10.02
N MET A 38 8.93 0.05 -11.30
CA MET A 38 8.72 -1.02 -12.27
C MET A 38 9.93 -1.16 -13.17
N PHE A 39 10.44 -2.38 -13.27
CA PHE A 39 11.62 -2.71 -14.06
C PHE A 39 11.27 -3.83 -15.04
N GLU A 40 11.81 -3.77 -16.23
CA GLU A 40 11.47 -4.79 -17.22
C GLU A 40 12.65 -5.12 -18.12
N ASN A 41 12.70 -6.36 -18.54
CA ASN A 41 13.57 -6.79 -19.64
C ASN A 41 12.75 -7.68 -20.58
N GLU A 42 13.41 -8.36 -21.48
CA GLU A 42 12.71 -9.20 -22.47
C GLU A 42 12.00 -10.40 -21.85
N ARG A 43 12.40 -10.81 -20.66
CA ARG A 43 11.91 -12.03 -20.00
C ARG A 43 10.95 -11.79 -18.87
N GLU A 44 11.11 -10.69 -18.15
CA GLU A 44 10.35 -10.47 -16.96
C GLU A 44 10.04 -9.01 -16.67
N LEU A 45 9.06 -8.83 -15.84
CA LEU A 45 8.66 -7.55 -15.29
C LEU A 45 8.77 -7.66 -13.76
N VAL A 46 9.48 -6.73 -13.14
CA VAL A 46 9.65 -6.70 -11.68
C VAL A 46 9.00 -5.43 -11.14
N ILE A 47 8.07 -5.61 -10.25
CA ILE A 47 7.33 -4.50 -9.64
C ILE A 47 7.67 -4.46 -8.16
N VAL A 48 8.04 -3.28 -7.68
CA VAL A 48 8.36 -3.05 -6.28
C VAL A 48 7.36 -2.04 -5.74
N VAL A 49 6.61 -2.42 -4.71
CA VAL A 49 5.60 -1.56 -4.10
C VAL A 49 6.04 -1.25 -2.68
N ALA A 50 6.26 0.03 -2.37
CA ALA A 50 6.70 0.43 -1.04
C ALA A 50 5.53 0.42 -0.07
N MET A 51 5.63 -0.41 0.97
CA MET A 51 4.59 -0.52 1.99
C MET A 51 5.19 -0.87 3.34
N PRO A 52 6.03 0.02 3.88
CA PRO A 52 6.67 -0.24 5.17
C PRO A 52 5.65 -0.41 6.28
N GLY A 53 5.89 -1.42 7.12
CA GLY A 53 5.02 -1.65 8.28
C GLY A 53 3.69 -2.32 7.96
N VAL A 54 3.50 -2.82 6.74
CA VAL A 54 2.29 -3.56 6.38
C VAL A 54 2.54 -5.04 6.57
N PRO A 55 1.80 -5.73 7.44
CA PRO A 55 1.97 -7.17 7.59
C PRO A 55 1.41 -7.91 6.37
N ARG A 56 2.02 -9.05 6.09
CA ARG A 56 1.65 -9.87 4.93
C ARG A 56 0.16 -10.21 4.89
N GLU A 57 -0.43 -10.45 6.03
CA GLU A 57 -1.83 -10.86 6.17
C GLU A 57 -2.79 -9.75 5.74
N ARG A 58 -2.30 -8.53 5.63
CA ARG A 58 -3.12 -7.37 5.27
C ARG A 58 -2.86 -6.88 3.85
N ILE A 59 -2.20 -7.70 3.04
CA ILE A 59 -1.90 -7.37 1.65
C ILE A 59 -2.66 -8.32 0.74
N GLU A 60 -3.33 -7.77 -0.25
CA GLU A 60 -4.04 -8.54 -1.27
C GLU A 60 -3.59 -8.06 -2.64
N VAL A 61 -3.26 -9.00 -3.52
CA VAL A 61 -2.91 -8.71 -4.90
C VAL A 61 -3.99 -9.33 -5.79
N VAL A 62 -4.63 -8.50 -6.59
CA VAL A 62 -5.73 -8.91 -7.45
C VAL A 62 -5.31 -8.80 -8.90
N ASP A 63 -5.43 -9.90 -9.64
CA ASP A 63 -5.20 -9.94 -11.08
C ASP A 63 -6.40 -9.37 -11.81
N GLU A 64 -6.12 -8.51 -12.78
CA GLU A 64 -7.11 -7.97 -13.68
C GLU A 64 -6.58 -8.04 -15.11
N PRO A 65 -7.44 -8.04 -16.14
CA PRO A 65 -6.94 -7.96 -17.52
C PRO A 65 -6.10 -6.70 -17.73
N GLY A 66 -4.80 -6.89 -18.00
CA GLY A 66 -3.88 -5.80 -18.27
C GLY A 66 -3.45 -4.99 -17.05
N ALA A 67 -3.76 -5.42 -15.84
CA ALA A 67 -3.39 -4.70 -14.64
C ALA A 67 -3.31 -5.61 -13.42
N LEU A 68 -2.65 -5.10 -12.38
CA LEU A 68 -2.67 -5.69 -11.05
C LEU A 68 -3.16 -4.62 -10.09
N THR A 69 -3.92 -5.02 -9.09
CA THR A 69 -4.30 -4.12 -8.01
C THR A 69 -3.72 -4.66 -6.71
N VAL A 70 -2.94 -3.84 -6.04
CA VAL A 70 -2.40 -4.14 -4.72
C VAL A 70 -3.18 -3.32 -3.72
N ARG A 71 -3.75 -3.98 -2.72
CA ARG A 71 -4.53 -3.28 -1.70
C ARG A 71 -4.32 -3.92 -0.34
N GLY A 72 -4.62 -3.17 0.68
CA GLY A 72 -4.48 -3.63 2.05
C GLY A 72 -4.65 -2.53 3.04
N GLU A 73 -4.07 -2.73 4.21
CA GLU A 73 -4.18 -1.78 5.29
C GLU A 73 -2.88 -1.75 6.09
N ARG A 74 -2.35 -0.55 6.29
CA ARG A 74 -1.22 -0.34 7.19
C ARG A 74 -1.76 0.04 8.55
N PRO A 75 -1.59 -0.81 9.58
CA PRO A 75 -2.07 -0.45 10.91
C PRO A 75 -1.21 0.66 11.51
N LEU A 76 -1.83 1.52 12.29
CA LEU A 76 -1.10 2.54 13.02
C LEU A 76 -0.28 1.85 14.12
N PRO A 77 1.07 2.03 14.15
CA PRO A 77 1.88 1.40 15.18
C PRO A 77 1.61 2.04 16.54
N PHE A 78 1.81 1.25 17.60
CA PHE A 78 1.66 1.71 18.98
C PHE A 78 0.25 2.21 19.33
N ALA A 79 -0.75 1.85 18.54
CA ALA A 79 -2.13 2.15 18.88
C ALA A 79 -2.50 1.51 20.22
N GLY A 80 -3.17 2.28 21.07
CA GLY A 80 -3.55 1.81 22.41
C GLY A 80 -2.46 1.96 23.45
N MET A 81 -1.27 2.47 23.10
CA MET A 81 -0.24 2.79 24.08
C MET A 81 -0.36 4.25 24.53
N PRO A 82 0.11 4.58 25.76
CA PRO A 82 -0.03 5.94 26.27
C PRO A 82 1.00 6.89 25.64
N LEU A 83 0.94 7.04 24.33
CA LEU A 83 1.83 7.89 23.55
C LEU A 83 1.01 8.94 22.84
N ALA A 84 1.43 10.19 22.92
CA ALA A 84 0.82 11.27 22.15
C ALA A 84 1.45 11.34 20.77
N VAL A 85 0.63 11.51 19.76
CA VAL A 85 1.11 11.69 18.39
C VAL A 85 1.64 13.11 18.25
N ARG A 86 2.89 13.26 17.84
CA ARG A 86 3.49 14.57 17.58
C ARG A 86 3.63 14.86 16.10
N HIS A 87 3.99 13.85 15.32
CA HIS A 87 4.06 13.91 13.87
C HIS A 87 3.51 12.61 13.32
N LEU A 88 2.75 12.70 12.26
CA LEU A 88 2.18 11.53 11.60
C LEU A 88 2.24 11.77 10.09
N GLU A 89 3.38 11.44 9.49
CA GLU A 89 3.64 11.71 8.08
C GLU A 89 3.61 10.45 7.22
N ILE A 90 3.93 9.28 7.80
CA ILE A 90 3.86 8.03 7.06
C ILE A 90 2.39 7.63 6.93
N PRO A 91 1.89 7.42 5.73
CA PRO A 91 0.49 7.05 5.54
C PRO A 91 0.14 5.74 6.23
N TYR A 92 -1.03 5.68 6.81
CA TYR A 92 -1.56 4.46 7.43
C TYR A 92 -3.03 4.28 7.02
N GLY A 93 -3.60 3.15 7.37
CA GLY A 93 -4.96 2.82 7.01
C GLY A 93 -5.02 2.14 5.66
N ALA A 94 -6.20 2.13 5.06
CA ALA A 94 -6.44 1.44 3.81
C ALA A 94 -5.66 2.06 2.64
N PHE A 95 -5.11 1.20 1.78
CA PHE A 95 -4.44 1.64 0.57
C PHE A 95 -4.89 0.78 -0.60
N GLU A 96 -4.75 1.35 -1.79
CA GLU A 96 -5.00 0.64 -3.03
C GLU A 96 -4.17 1.26 -4.14
N ARG A 97 -3.52 0.41 -4.91
CA ARG A 97 -2.76 0.86 -6.07
C ARG A 97 -3.04 -0.05 -7.25
N ARG A 98 -3.56 0.52 -8.31
CA ARG A 98 -3.75 -0.20 -9.57
C ARG A 98 -2.54 0.05 -10.45
N ILE A 99 -1.94 -1.03 -10.95
CA ILE A 99 -0.71 -0.98 -11.74
C ILE A 99 -1.03 -1.52 -13.13
N SER A 100 -0.95 -0.65 -14.13
CA SER A 100 -1.13 -1.07 -15.52
C SER A 100 0.08 -1.85 -15.99
N LEU A 101 -0.16 -2.96 -16.66
CA LEU A 101 0.91 -3.81 -17.18
C LEU A 101 1.13 -3.55 -18.67
N PRO A 102 2.37 -3.69 -19.17
CA PRO A 102 2.61 -3.61 -20.58
C PRO A 102 1.94 -4.77 -21.32
N ASN A 103 1.81 -4.65 -22.62
CA ASN A 103 1.22 -5.70 -23.43
C ASN A 103 1.99 -7.00 -23.31
N GLY A 104 1.29 -8.11 -23.31
CA GLY A 104 1.88 -9.43 -23.25
C GLY A 104 1.18 -10.33 -22.23
N ARG A 105 1.63 -11.54 -22.19
CA ARG A 105 1.16 -12.54 -21.24
C ARG A 105 2.20 -12.74 -20.16
N PHE A 106 1.78 -12.81 -18.94
CA PHE A 106 2.67 -12.96 -17.80
C PHE A 106 2.19 -14.05 -16.87
N GLU A 107 3.15 -14.71 -16.25
CA GLU A 107 2.92 -15.66 -15.19
C GLU A 107 3.58 -15.13 -13.93
N ALA A 108 2.81 -14.96 -12.87
CA ALA A 108 3.30 -14.36 -11.64
C ALA A 108 3.90 -15.41 -10.72
N ASP A 109 5.08 -15.10 -10.17
CA ASP A 109 5.63 -15.86 -9.06
C ASP A 109 4.93 -15.43 -7.76
N ALA A 110 5.12 -16.20 -6.69
CA ALA A 110 4.55 -15.84 -5.40
C ALA A 110 5.11 -14.48 -4.94
N PRO A 111 4.25 -13.56 -4.50
CA PRO A 111 4.73 -12.26 -4.00
C PRO A 111 5.65 -12.42 -2.80
N GLN A 112 6.66 -11.56 -2.72
CA GLN A 112 7.62 -11.57 -1.60
C GLN A 112 7.58 -10.22 -0.91
N LEU A 113 7.59 -10.24 0.43
CA LEU A 113 7.67 -9.03 1.23
C LEU A 113 9.06 -8.96 1.82
N THR A 114 9.85 -7.98 1.39
CA THR A 114 11.23 -7.84 1.80
C THR A 114 11.60 -6.37 1.93
N HIS A 115 12.34 -6.04 3.00
CA HIS A 115 12.81 -4.67 3.24
C HIS A 115 11.71 -3.61 3.17
N GLY A 116 10.51 -3.95 3.65
CA GLY A 116 9.38 -3.03 3.62
C GLY A 116 8.72 -2.83 2.27
N CYS A 117 9.08 -3.65 1.29
CA CYS A 117 8.52 -3.57 -0.05
C CYS A 117 7.91 -4.90 -0.47
N LEU A 118 6.83 -4.82 -1.22
CA LEU A 118 6.27 -5.99 -1.87
C LEU A 118 6.92 -6.14 -3.23
N LEU A 119 7.52 -7.30 -3.47
CA LEU A 119 8.18 -7.63 -4.72
C LEU A 119 7.29 -8.57 -5.52
N LEU A 120 6.92 -8.14 -6.73
CA LEU A 120 6.12 -8.93 -7.65
C LEU A 120 6.95 -9.21 -8.90
N ARG A 121 7.17 -10.49 -9.19
CA ARG A 121 7.86 -10.91 -10.39
C ARG A 121 6.88 -11.54 -11.35
N LEU A 122 6.84 -11.01 -12.57
CA LEU A 122 5.98 -11.48 -13.64
C LEU A 122 6.88 -11.93 -14.78
N ARG A 123 6.78 -13.22 -15.14
CA ARG A 123 7.57 -13.76 -16.25
C ARG A 123 6.73 -13.75 -17.52
N ARG A 124 7.34 -13.32 -18.61
CA ARG A 124 6.66 -13.36 -19.90
C ARG A 124 6.51 -14.79 -20.38
N ILE A 125 5.34 -15.12 -20.90
CA ILE A 125 5.04 -16.41 -21.45
C ILE A 125 4.55 -16.25 -22.91
N GLY A 126 5.05 -17.08 -23.77
CA GLY A 126 4.71 -17.07 -25.19
C GLY A 126 5.56 -16.12 -25.99
#